data_2298afb5f08ae9f8116862082719d802
#
_entry.id   2298afb5f08ae9f8116862082719d802
#
_cell.length_a   1.000
_cell.length_b   1.000
_cell.length_c   1.000
_cell.angle_alpha   90.00
_cell.angle_beta   90.00
_cell.angle_gamma   90.00
#
_symmetry.space_group_name_H-M   'P 1'
#
loop_
_entity.id
_entity.type
_entity.pdbx_description
1 polymer ?
#
loop_
_entity_poly.entity_id
_entity_poly.type
_entity_poly.pdbx_seq_one_letter_code
_entity_poly.pdbx_strand_id
1 'polypeptide(L)'
;MPHFRIIDEDAEEIQMCFDRARVHIRSAYRRRDEGKDYHAIATMYDALEYGLRWYLLKIQPDNPSDDRFFITKAFSHVDLPSSMIERVVEIIDNLMDSDEEVVNSEIVTEFFEISERVLTHLELYPFNFSVLPDEFPGIY
;
A
#
# COMPACT_ATOMS: atom_id res chain seq x y z
N MET A 1 -12.34 -7.91 7.69
CA MET A 1 -11.10 -8.62 8.00
C MET A 1 -10.78 -8.47 9.48
N PRO A 2 -10.68 -9.57 10.19
CA PRO A 2 -10.43 -9.49 11.62
C PRO A 2 -9.08 -8.89 11.99
N HIS A 3 -8.08 -9.01 11.13
CA HIS A 3 -6.76 -8.45 11.42
C HIS A 3 -6.70 -6.92 11.36
N PHE A 4 -7.75 -6.27 10.87
CA PHE A 4 -7.84 -4.83 10.86
C PHE A 4 -9.02 -4.34 11.71
N ARG A 5 -9.10 -4.84 12.94
CA ARG A 5 -10.15 -4.46 13.89
C ARG A 5 -10.13 -2.98 14.26
N ILE A 6 -9.03 -2.29 13.98
CA ILE A 6 -8.91 -0.86 14.21
C ILE A 6 -9.58 -0.03 13.11
N ILE A 7 -10.06 -0.68 12.05
CA ILE A 7 -10.73 0.00 10.95
C ILE A 7 -12.23 -0.10 11.16
N ASP A 8 -12.90 1.04 11.10
CA ASP A 8 -14.35 1.12 11.18
C ASP A 8 -14.95 0.69 9.84
N GLU A 9 -15.52 -0.52 9.80
CA GLU A 9 -16.09 -1.07 8.57
C GLU A 9 -17.41 -0.40 8.17
N ASP A 10 -18.01 0.37 9.08
CA ASP A 10 -19.23 1.14 8.78
C ASP A 10 -18.91 2.54 8.24
N ALA A 11 -17.63 2.92 8.17
CA ALA A 11 -17.22 4.19 7.64
C ALA A 11 -17.41 4.24 6.11
N GLU A 12 -17.45 5.45 5.56
CA GLU A 12 -17.52 5.65 4.13
C GLU A 12 -16.31 5.04 3.44
N GLU A 13 -16.46 4.62 2.18
CA GLU A 13 -15.41 3.95 1.42
C GLU A 13 -14.11 4.75 1.38
N ILE A 14 -14.20 6.07 1.19
CA ILE A 14 -13.01 6.93 1.14
C ILE A 14 -12.25 6.89 2.46
N GLN A 15 -12.96 6.92 3.60
CA GLN A 15 -12.34 6.85 4.91
C GLN A 15 -11.72 5.48 5.16
N MET A 16 -12.39 4.42 4.74
CA MET A 16 -11.86 3.06 4.86
C MET A 16 -10.58 2.88 4.05
N CYS A 17 -10.52 3.42 2.84
CA CYS A 17 -9.32 3.35 2.01
C CYS A 17 -8.17 4.11 2.64
N PHE A 18 -8.42 5.28 3.20
CA PHE A 18 -7.43 6.08 3.91
C PHE A 18 -6.86 5.31 5.10
N ASP A 19 -7.75 4.79 5.94
CA ASP A 19 -7.35 4.06 7.15
C ASP A 19 -6.57 2.80 6.81
N ARG A 20 -7.03 2.03 5.82
CA ARG A 20 -6.36 0.81 5.39
C ARG A 20 -4.99 1.08 4.80
N ALA A 21 -4.86 2.15 4.01
CA ALA A 21 -3.57 2.53 3.47
C ALA A 21 -2.57 2.80 4.60
N ARG A 22 -2.96 3.59 5.60
CA ARG A 22 -2.08 3.94 6.71
C ARG A 22 -1.72 2.74 7.57
N VAL A 23 -2.67 1.88 7.87
CA VAL A 23 -2.42 0.66 8.66
C VAL A 23 -1.46 -0.26 7.90
N HIS A 24 -1.65 -0.43 6.61
CA HIS A 24 -0.76 -1.26 5.80
C HIS A 24 0.66 -0.67 5.72
N ILE A 25 0.78 0.66 5.63
CA ILE A 25 2.10 1.30 5.64
C ILE A 25 2.83 0.93 6.93
N ARG A 26 2.21 1.11 8.09
CA ARG A 26 2.82 0.78 9.37
C ARG A 26 3.19 -0.71 9.47
N SER A 27 2.27 -1.57 9.05
CA SER A 27 2.50 -3.02 9.08
C SER A 27 3.66 -3.44 8.17
N ALA A 28 3.78 -2.80 7.00
CA ALA A 28 4.86 -3.09 6.06
C ALA A 28 6.22 -2.77 6.68
N TYR A 29 6.35 -1.61 7.31
CA TYR A 29 7.60 -1.23 7.97
C TYR A 29 7.93 -2.17 9.13
N ARG A 30 6.93 -2.55 9.91
CA ARG A 30 7.15 -3.50 11.00
C ARG A 30 7.65 -4.83 10.48
N ARG A 31 7.03 -5.35 9.43
CA ARG A 31 7.44 -6.63 8.85
C ARG A 31 8.84 -6.57 8.26
N ARG A 32 9.19 -5.45 7.64
CA ARG A 32 10.54 -5.25 7.14
C ARG A 32 11.54 -5.27 8.31
N ASP A 33 11.24 -4.58 9.39
CA ASP A 33 12.11 -4.51 10.56
C ASP A 33 12.27 -5.87 11.25
N GLU A 34 11.26 -6.75 11.10
CA GLU A 34 11.30 -8.11 11.61
C GLU A 34 11.99 -9.10 10.66
N GLY A 35 12.49 -8.61 9.52
CA GLY A 35 13.14 -9.46 8.53
C GLY A 35 12.19 -10.26 7.64
N LYS A 36 10.89 -9.95 7.67
CA LYS A 36 9.87 -10.64 6.89
C LYS A 36 9.70 -9.95 5.53
N ASP A 37 10.72 -10.03 4.69
CA ASP A 37 10.84 -9.23 3.46
C ASP A 37 9.71 -9.50 2.46
N TYR A 38 9.36 -10.76 2.24
CA TYR A 38 8.25 -11.12 1.35
C TYR A 38 6.94 -10.46 1.80
N HIS A 39 6.62 -10.63 3.08
CA HIS A 39 5.38 -10.08 3.63
C HIS A 39 5.41 -8.55 3.69
N ALA A 40 6.59 -7.97 3.88
CA ALA A 40 6.74 -6.51 3.88
C ALA A 40 6.39 -5.93 2.50
N ILE A 41 6.90 -6.54 1.43
CA ILE A 41 6.60 -6.09 0.06
C ILE A 41 5.10 -6.26 -0.24
N ALA A 42 4.53 -7.43 0.07
CA ALA A 42 3.12 -7.69 -0.19
C ALA A 42 2.22 -6.71 0.55
N THR A 43 2.55 -6.41 1.81
CA THR A 43 1.78 -5.47 2.62
C THR A 43 1.91 -4.05 2.11
N MET A 44 3.11 -3.64 1.69
CA MET A 44 3.31 -2.31 1.10
C MET A 44 2.57 -2.18 -0.23
N TYR A 45 2.49 -3.24 -1.03
CA TYR A 45 1.68 -3.23 -2.25
C TYR A 45 0.22 -2.96 -1.95
N ASP A 46 -0.33 -3.61 -0.91
CA ASP A 46 -1.70 -3.35 -0.48
C ASP A 46 -1.88 -1.89 -0.05
N ALA A 47 -0.89 -1.32 0.62
CA ALA A 47 -0.92 0.10 0.98
C ALA A 47 -1.01 1.00 -0.27
N LEU A 48 -0.26 0.68 -1.32
CA LEU A 48 -0.32 1.43 -2.58
C LEU A 48 -1.71 1.32 -3.22
N GLU A 49 -2.29 0.13 -3.23
CA GLU A 49 -3.63 -0.06 -3.79
C GLU A 49 -4.68 0.77 -3.06
N TYR A 50 -4.72 0.70 -1.74
CA TYR A 50 -5.67 1.47 -0.95
C TYR A 50 -5.39 2.97 -1.05
N GLY A 51 -4.13 3.36 -1.08
CA GLY A 51 -3.75 4.76 -1.22
C GLY A 51 -4.22 5.36 -2.55
N LEU A 52 -4.05 4.62 -3.64
CA LEU A 52 -4.50 5.07 -4.96
C LEU A 52 -6.03 5.14 -5.03
N ARG A 53 -6.73 4.16 -4.46
CA ARG A 53 -8.19 4.20 -4.38
C ARG A 53 -8.67 5.42 -3.62
N TRP A 54 -8.08 5.69 -2.47
CA TRP A 54 -8.40 6.87 -1.67
C TRP A 54 -8.19 8.15 -2.48
N TYR A 55 -7.05 8.25 -3.14
CA TYR A 55 -6.72 9.44 -3.94
C TYR A 55 -7.74 9.65 -5.06
N LEU A 56 -8.12 8.60 -5.78
CA LEU A 56 -9.12 8.72 -6.85
C LEU A 56 -10.50 9.08 -6.31
N LEU A 57 -10.90 8.52 -5.19
CA LEU A 57 -12.16 8.89 -4.55
C LEU A 57 -12.18 10.36 -4.14
N LYS A 58 -11.01 10.88 -3.73
CA LYS A 58 -10.87 12.28 -3.33
C LYS A 58 -10.99 13.23 -4.53
N ILE A 59 -10.35 12.91 -5.65
CA ILE A 59 -10.31 13.81 -6.81
C ILE A 59 -11.43 13.56 -7.82
N GLN A 60 -12.03 12.38 -7.83
CA GLN A 60 -13.09 11.98 -8.76
C GLN A 60 -14.19 11.22 -8.03
N PRO A 61 -14.86 11.86 -7.05
CA PRO A 61 -15.84 11.14 -6.21
C PRO A 61 -17.04 10.60 -6.98
N ASP A 62 -17.40 11.23 -8.09
CA ASP A 62 -18.58 10.86 -8.88
C ASP A 62 -18.22 10.08 -10.15
N ASN A 63 -16.97 9.69 -10.30
CA ASN A 63 -16.52 8.94 -11.48
C ASN A 63 -17.02 7.50 -11.39
N PRO A 64 -17.85 7.03 -12.36
CA PRO A 64 -18.33 5.66 -12.35
C PRO A 64 -17.29 4.62 -12.77
N SER A 65 -16.09 5.07 -13.17
CA SER A 65 -15.02 4.20 -13.61
C SER A 65 -14.54 3.29 -12.47
N ASP A 66 -14.24 2.05 -12.82
CA ASP A 66 -13.64 1.10 -11.88
C ASP A 66 -12.11 1.16 -11.86
N ASP A 67 -11.52 2.20 -12.47
CA ASP A 67 -10.05 2.35 -12.53
C ASP A 67 -9.39 2.27 -11.16
N ARG A 68 -10.09 2.76 -10.12
CA ARG A 68 -9.56 2.72 -8.76
C ARG A 68 -9.34 1.31 -8.20
N PHE A 69 -9.91 0.30 -8.85
CA PHE A 69 -9.72 -1.09 -8.41
C PHE A 69 -8.53 -1.78 -9.07
N PHE A 70 -7.89 -1.11 -10.01
CA PHE A 70 -6.73 -1.65 -10.72
C PHE A 70 -5.56 -0.68 -10.58
N ILE A 71 -4.49 -1.15 -9.94
CA ILE A 71 -3.36 -0.29 -9.59
C ILE A 71 -2.76 0.44 -10.81
N THR A 72 -2.60 -0.25 -11.93
CA THR A 72 -2.03 0.36 -13.13
C THR A 72 -2.93 1.45 -13.71
N LYS A 73 -4.23 1.23 -13.69
CA LYS A 73 -5.21 2.22 -14.17
C LYS A 73 -5.32 3.38 -13.21
N ALA A 74 -5.37 3.09 -11.90
CA ALA A 74 -5.42 4.13 -10.87
C ALA A 74 -4.19 5.03 -10.96
N PHE A 75 -3.02 4.43 -11.15
CA PHE A 75 -1.77 5.17 -11.24
C PHE A 75 -1.72 6.12 -12.44
N SER A 76 -2.45 5.80 -13.53
CA SER A 76 -2.49 6.67 -14.71
C SER A 76 -3.08 8.05 -14.43
N HIS A 77 -3.84 8.20 -13.33
CA HIS A 77 -4.42 9.47 -12.91
C HIS A 77 -3.50 10.28 -11.98
N VAL A 78 -2.32 9.74 -11.67
CA VAL A 78 -1.36 10.37 -10.76
C VAL A 78 -0.21 10.96 -11.58
N ASP A 79 0.20 12.17 -11.24
CA ASP A 79 1.29 12.88 -11.94
C ASP A 79 2.65 12.39 -11.45
N LEU A 80 2.98 11.15 -11.80
CA LEU A 80 4.27 10.52 -11.51
C LEU A 80 4.71 9.70 -12.72
N PRO A 81 6.02 9.45 -12.88
CA PRO A 81 6.49 8.62 -13.99
C PRO A 81 5.89 7.23 -13.98
N SER A 82 5.36 6.79 -15.11
CA SER A 82 4.76 5.46 -15.25
C SER A 82 5.76 4.33 -14.97
N SER A 83 7.06 4.60 -15.17
CA SER A 83 8.11 3.64 -14.86
C SER A 83 8.12 3.19 -13.40
N MET A 84 7.62 4.02 -12.49
CA MET A 84 7.52 3.65 -11.08
C MET A 84 6.54 2.52 -10.87
N ILE A 85 5.33 2.64 -11.43
CA ILE A 85 4.33 1.60 -11.26
C ILE A 85 4.69 0.35 -12.06
N GLU A 86 5.32 0.52 -13.23
CA GLU A 86 5.79 -0.61 -14.01
C GLU A 86 6.78 -1.44 -13.20
N ARG A 87 7.69 -0.79 -12.49
CA ARG A 87 8.65 -1.48 -11.63
C ARG A 87 7.98 -2.15 -10.43
N VAL A 88 7.00 -1.50 -9.82
CA VAL A 88 6.23 -2.08 -8.72
C VAL A 88 5.53 -3.36 -9.19
N VAL A 89 4.86 -3.30 -10.33
CA VAL A 89 4.14 -4.46 -10.88
C VAL A 89 5.13 -5.58 -11.21
N GLU A 90 6.28 -5.26 -11.81
CA GLU A 90 7.31 -6.24 -12.12
C GLU A 90 7.81 -6.96 -10.87
N ILE A 91 8.09 -6.22 -9.80
CA ILE A 91 8.53 -6.81 -8.53
C ILE A 91 7.44 -7.74 -7.96
N ILE A 92 6.19 -7.29 -7.96
CA ILE A 92 5.09 -8.08 -7.43
C ILE A 92 4.84 -9.33 -8.26
N ASP A 93 4.87 -9.22 -9.59
CA ASP A 93 4.66 -10.38 -10.46
C ASP A 93 5.76 -11.43 -10.24
N ASN A 94 7.01 -11.00 -10.11
CA ASN A 94 8.13 -11.89 -9.80
C ASN A 94 7.97 -12.53 -8.42
N LEU A 95 7.46 -11.78 -7.45
CA LEU A 95 7.22 -12.28 -6.10
C LEU A 95 6.16 -13.37 -6.08
N MET A 96 5.07 -13.18 -6.85
CA MET A 96 3.96 -14.13 -6.90
C MET A 96 4.34 -15.44 -7.60
N ASP A 97 5.29 -15.36 -8.55
CA ASP A 97 5.72 -16.53 -9.33
C ASP A 97 6.92 -17.25 -8.71
N SER A 98 7.41 -16.76 -7.57
CA SER A 98 8.66 -17.24 -6.98
C SER A 98 8.50 -17.52 -5.50
N ASP A 99 9.46 -18.26 -4.94
CA ASP A 99 9.53 -18.51 -3.50
C ASP A 99 10.04 -17.27 -2.74
N GLU A 100 9.77 -17.24 -1.44
CA GLU A 100 10.24 -16.17 -0.56
C GLU A 100 11.75 -15.96 -0.61
N GLU A 101 12.50 -16.99 -0.96
CA GLU A 101 13.96 -16.98 -1.03
C GLU A 101 14.52 -16.04 -2.11
N VAL A 102 13.69 -15.69 -3.11
CA VAL A 102 14.12 -14.79 -4.19
C VAL A 102 14.12 -13.34 -3.76
N VAL A 103 13.48 -13.04 -2.64
CA VAL A 103 13.42 -11.67 -2.13
C VAL A 103 14.68 -11.35 -1.36
N ASN A 104 15.37 -10.29 -1.76
CA ASN A 104 16.61 -9.84 -1.09
C ASN A 104 16.45 -8.40 -0.61
N SER A 105 17.41 -7.95 0.18
CA SER A 105 17.36 -6.62 0.78
C SER A 105 17.38 -5.48 -0.24
N GLU A 106 18.02 -5.70 -1.40
CA GLU A 106 18.06 -4.67 -2.45
C GLU A 106 16.68 -4.46 -3.06
N ILE A 107 15.96 -5.54 -3.32
CA ILE A 107 14.58 -5.48 -3.85
C ILE A 107 13.65 -4.82 -2.84
N VAL A 108 13.76 -5.19 -1.57
CA VAL A 108 12.96 -4.58 -0.49
C VAL A 108 13.22 -3.09 -0.42
N THR A 109 14.48 -2.69 -0.43
CA THR A 109 14.87 -1.28 -0.37
C THR A 109 14.31 -0.51 -1.56
N GLU A 110 14.47 -1.05 -2.76
CA GLU A 110 13.95 -0.42 -3.98
C GLU A 110 12.43 -0.27 -3.93
N PHE A 111 11.74 -1.34 -3.55
CA PHE A 111 10.28 -1.34 -3.49
C PHE A 111 9.76 -0.30 -2.49
N PHE A 112 10.39 -0.22 -1.32
CA PHE A 112 10.01 0.75 -0.30
C PHE A 112 10.31 2.18 -0.74
N GLU A 113 11.44 2.43 -1.40
CA GLU A 113 11.76 3.76 -1.91
C GLU A 113 10.74 4.24 -2.93
N ILE A 114 10.36 3.38 -3.88
CA ILE A 114 9.34 3.74 -4.88
C ILE A 114 8.01 3.98 -4.19
N SER A 115 7.61 3.09 -3.27
CA SER A 115 6.35 3.18 -2.55
C SER A 115 6.27 4.46 -1.73
N GLU A 116 7.35 4.83 -1.03
CA GLU A 116 7.40 6.07 -0.26
C GLU A 116 7.20 7.30 -1.15
N ARG A 117 7.79 7.30 -2.33
CA ARG A 117 7.63 8.42 -3.29
C ARG A 117 6.18 8.53 -3.75
N VAL A 118 5.56 7.41 -4.07
CA VAL A 118 4.15 7.41 -4.47
C VAL A 118 3.27 7.89 -3.32
N LEU A 119 3.43 7.30 -2.14
CA LEU A 119 2.60 7.63 -0.97
C LEU A 119 2.80 9.07 -0.51
N THR A 120 4.01 9.60 -0.63
CA THR A 120 4.29 11.01 -0.33
C THR A 120 3.55 11.92 -1.30
N HIS A 121 3.55 11.57 -2.58
CA HIS A 121 2.81 12.33 -3.59
C HIS A 121 1.31 12.32 -3.31
N LEU A 122 0.79 11.21 -2.80
CA LEU A 122 -0.62 11.08 -2.43
C LEU A 122 -0.95 11.74 -1.08
N GLU A 123 0.04 12.27 -0.39
CA GLU A 123 -0.10 12.89 0.94
C GLU A 123 -0.47 11.90 2.05
N LEU A 124 -0.11 10.64 1.86
CA LEU A 124 -0.34 9.57 2.84
C LEU A 124 0.89 9.27 3.69
N TYR A 125 2.06 9.75 3.29
CA TYR A 125 3.34 9.49 3.95
C TYR A 125 4.23 10.72 3.83
N PRO A 126 5.05 11.06 4.81
CA PRO A 126 5.16 10.40 6.10
C PRO A 126 4.06 10.80 7.08
N PHE A 127 3.88 10.00 8.12
CA PHE A 127 3.02 10.33 9.24
C PHE A 127 3.53 9.64 10.51
N ASN A 128 3.09 10.11 11.66
CA ASN A 128 3.47 9.49 12.93
C ASN A 128 2.64 8.21 13.13
N PHE A 129 3.30 7.05 13.10
CA PHE A 129 2.62 5.76 13.21
C PHE A 129 1.84 5.60 14.52
N SER A 130 2.21 6.35 15.56
CA SER A 130 1.53 6.26 16.86
C SER A 130 0.13 6.89 16.86
N VAL A 131 -0.26 7.62 15.80
CA VAL A 131 -1.63 8.14 15.70
C VAL A 131 -2.63 7.03 15.42
N LEU A 132 -2.17 5.86 14.97
CA LEU A 132 -3.01 4.69 14.76
C LEU A 132 -3.09 3.86 16.04
N PRO A 133 -4.24 3.20 16.30
CA PRO A 133 -4.32 2.27 17.43
C PRO A 133 -3.28 1.15 17.31
N ASP A 134 -2.89 0.57 18.45
CA ASP A 134 -1.96 -0.55 18.47
C ASP A 134 -2.57 -1.75 17.75
N GLU A 135 -1.71 -2.48 17.04
CA GLU A 135 -2.10 -3.71 16.38
C GLU A 135 -2.20 -4.83 17.44
N PHE A 136 -3.10 -5.77 17.19
CA PHE A 136 -3.26 -6.92 18.07
C PHE A 136 -2.24 -8.00 17.69
N PRO A 137 -1.38 -8.43 18.63
CA PRO A 137 -0.41 -9.47 18.34
C PRO A 137 -1.06 -10.74 17.82
N GLY A 138 -0.49 -11.34 16.77
CA GLY A 138 -0.95 -12.62 16.23
C GLY A 138 -2.10 -12.52 15.24
N ILE A 139 -2.62 -11.33 14.96
CA ILE A 139 -3.71 -11.15 14.00
C ILE A 139 -3.18 -10.99 12.58
N TYR A 140 -2.00 -10.49 12.44
CA TYR A 140 -1.37 -10.19 11.13
C TYR A 140 -0.48 -11.29 10.63
#